data_d13d3ea3d698ae25ce664132fede3062
#
_entry.id   d13d3ea3d698ae25ce664132fede3062
#
_cell.length_a   1.000
_cell.length_b   1.000
_cell.length_c   1.000
_cell.angle_alpha   90.00
_cell.angle_beta   90.00
_cell.angle_gamma   90.00
#
_symmetry.space_group_name_H-M   'P 1'
#
loop_
_entity.id
_entity.type
_entity.pdbx_description
1 polymer ?
#
loop_
_entity_poly.entity_id
_entity_poly.type
_entity_poly.pdbx_seq_one_letter_code
_entity_poly.pdbx_strand_id
1 'polypeptide(L)'
;MSEENLENNHVSSNMRKVALTALAGTSIEWYDFFLYGAAAALIFPTAFFGEVPATTALILSLLTFAAGFIARPIGGIIFGHFGDKIGRKKTLISALMLMGVSSTLIGLLPTYAMIGALAPILLTILRFAQGLAIGGQWGGAMLLVTESAPSNQRGYYGAFAQAGAPIGVI
;
A
#
# COMPACT_ATOMS: atom_id res chain seq x y z
N MET A 1 -33.01 -28.60 -6.80
CA MET A 1 -32.08 -27.58 -6.28
C MET A 1 -32.64 -26.30 -6.81
N SER A 2 -33.19 -25.44 -5.94
CA SER A 2 -33.93 -24.24 -6.36
C SER A 2 -32.98 -23.20 -6.97
N GLU A 3 -33.48 -22.41 -7.95
CA GLU A 3 -32.70 -21.31 -8.57
C GLU A 3 -32.13 -20.35 -7.52
N GLU A 4 -32.83 -20.13 -6.43
CA GLU A 4 -32.41 -19.35 -5.27
C GLU A 4 -31.12 -19.87 -4.61
N ASN A 5 -30.91 -21.20 -4.58
CA ASN A 5 -29.67 -21.82 -4.06
C ASN A 5 -28.48 -21.65 -5.01
N LEU A 6 -28.74 -21.58 -6.31
CA LEU A 6 -27.69 -21.32 -7.32
C LEU A 6 -27.25 -19.86 -7.28
N GLU A 7 -28.20 -18.94 -7.15
CA GLU A 7 -27.93 -17.50 -7.06
C GLU A 7 -27.16 -17.16 -5.78
N ASN A 8 -27.57 -17.70 -4.64
CA ASN A 8 -26.87 -17.53 -3.35
C ASN A 8 -25.44 -18.11 -3.40
N ASN A 9 -25.20 -19.23 -4.08
CA ASN A 9 -23.87 -19.79 -4.25
C ASN A 9 -22.97 -18.92 -5.16
N HIS A 10 -23.53 -18.33 -6.22
CA HIS A 10 -22.78 -17.42 -7.09
C HIS A 10 -22.39 -16.12 -6.38
N VAL A 11 -23.30 -15.52 -5.61
CA VAL A 11 -23.02 -14.32 -4.80
C VAL A 11 -21.95 -14.62 -3.74
N SER A 12 -22.06 -15.74 -3.03
CA SER A 12 -21.07 -16.15 -2.04
C SER A 12 -19.68 -16.40 -2.64
N SER A 13 -19.61 -17.04 -3.83
CA SER A 13 -18.34 -17.28 -4.53
C SER A 13 -17.66 -15.99 -4.98
N ASN A 14 -18.43 -15.02 -5.48
CA ASN A 14 -17.90 -13.73 -5.89
C ASN A 14 -17.41 -12.91 -4.69
N MET A 15 -18.14 -12.93 -3.57
CA MET A 15 -17.75 -12.24 -2.34
C MET A 15 -16.45 -12.81 -1.74
N ARG A 16 -16.26 -14.13 -1.77
CA ARG A 16 -14.99 -14.74 -1.34
C ARG A 16 -13.82 -14.27 -2.17
N LYS A 17 -13.98 -14.15 -3.49
CA LYS A 17 -12.93 -13.61 -4.38
C LYS A 17 -12.59 -12.16 -4.05
N VAL A 18 -13.60 -11.32 -3.85
CA VAL A 18 -13.40 -9.91 -3.47
C VAL A 18 -12.68 -9.81 -2.12
N ALA A 19 -13.10 -10.58 -1.12
CA ALA A 19 -12.49 -10.58 0.20
C ALA A 19 -11.04 -11.07 0.18
N LEU A 20 -10.74 -12.15 -0.57
CA LEU A 20 -9.38 -12.66 -0.72
C LEU A 20 -8.48 -11.69 -1.50
N THR A 21 -9.01 -11.01 -2.50
CA THR A 21 -8.25 -9.98 -3.22
C THR A 21 -7.92 -8.79 -2.31
N ALA A 22 -8.87 -8.34 -1.48
CA ALA A 22 -8.64 -7.30 -0.50
C ALA A 22 -7.61 -7.73 0.55
N LEU A 23 -7.72 -8.97 1.06
CA LEU A 23 -6.76 -9.54 2.00
C LEU A 23 -5.35 -9.59 1.42
N ALA A 24 -5.18 -10.09 0.19
CA ALA A 24 -3.89 -10.15 -0.47
C ALA A 24 -3.30 -8.75 -0.69
N GLY A 25 -4.11 -7.80 -1.14
CA GLY A 25 -3.68 -6.41 -1.35
C GLY A 25 -3.21 -5.75 -0.06
N THR A 26 -3.97 -5.88 1.03
CA THR A 26 -3.58 -5.31 2.33
C THR A 26 -2.39 -6.04 2.97
N SER A 27 -2.24 -7.35 2.75
CA SER A 27 -1.07 -8.10 3.22
C SER A 27 0.21 -7.63 2.54
N ILE A 28 0.19 -7.42 1.23
CA ILE A 28 1.33 -6.89 0.46
C ILE A 28 1.67 -5.46 0.93
N GLU A 29 0.67 -4.63 1.18
CA GLU A 29 0.86 -3.27 1.68
C GLU A 29 1.55 -3.25 3.05
N TRP A 30 1.09 -4.07 4.00
CA TRP A 30 1.70 -4.16 5.32
C TRP A 30 3.10 -4.75 5.28
N TYR A 31 3.33 -5.76 4.45
CA TYR A 31 4.66 -6.31 4.21
C TYR A 31 5.63 -5.23 3.72
N ASP A 32 5.25 -4.47 2.68
CA ASP A 32 6.05 -3.36 2.14
C ASP A 32 6.32 -2.29 3.20
N PHE A 33 5.32 -1.97 4.02
CA PHE A 33 5.43 -1.01 5.10
C PHE A 33 6.50 -1.42 6.13
N PHE A 34 6.45 -2.65 6.61
CA PHE A 34 7.41 -3.16 7.59
C PHE A 34 8.79 -3.35 6.97
N LEU A 35 8.86 -3.87 5.75
CA LEU A 35 10.11 -4.02 5.01
C LEU A 35 10.82 -2.68 4.84
N TYR A 36 10.08 -1.64 4.42
CA TYR A 36 10.65 -0.30 4.29
C TYR A 36 11.10 0.25 5.65
N GLY A 37 10.31 0.08 6.70
CA GLY A 37 10.69 0.52 8.05
C GLY A 37 11.99 -0.13 8.53
N ALA A 38 12.12 -1.43 8.33
CA ALA A 38 13.35 -2.16 8.63
C ALA A 38 14.54 -1.69 7.76
N ALA A 39 14.32 -1.51 6.46
CA ALA A 39 15.35 -1.00 5.56
C ALA A 39 15.77 0.44 5.91
N ALA A 40 14.84 1.30 6.28
CA ALA A 40 15.10 2.68 6.70
C ALA A 40 15.93 2.74 7.99
N ALA A 41 15.78 1.76 8.88
CA ALA A 41 16.56 1.69 10.11
C ALA A 41 17.95 1.05 9.92
N LEU A 42 18.05 0.02 9.07
CA LEU A 42 19.23 -0.86 9.03
C LEU A 42 20.10 -0.68 7.78
N ILE A 43 19.51 -0.34 6.63
CA ILE A 43 20.19 -0.36 5.33
C ILE A 43 20.37 1.04 4.77
N PHE A 44 19.31 1.84 4.72
CA PHE A 44 19.31 3.14 4.03
C PHE A 44 20.26 4.17 4.62
N PRO A 45 20.54 4.20 5.96
CA PRO A 45 21.53 5.12 6.51
C PRO A 45 22.91 4.98 5.85
N THR A 46 23.34 3.75 5.63
CA THR A 46 24.64 3.47 5.01
C THR A 46 24.59 3.51 3.49
N ALA A 47 23.48 3.08 2.87
CA ALA A 47 23.36 2.99 1.42
C ALA A 47 23.13 4.35 0.76
N PHE A 48 22.35 5.23 1.38
CA PHE A 48 21.89 6.49 0.78
C PHE A 48 22.38 7.75 1.50
N PHE A 49 22.91 7.63 2.72
CA PHE A 49 23.33 8.75 3.56
C PHE A 49 24.74 8.54 4.14
N GLY A 50 25.59 7.78 3.46
CA GLY A 50 26.89 7.33 3.98
C GLY A 50 27.95 8.42 4.25
N GLU A 51 27.73 9.68 3.79
CA GLU A 51 28.68 10.78 3.99
C GLU A 51 28.41 11.64 5.23
N VAL A 52 27.35 11.38 5.96
CA VAL A 52 27.00 12.11 7.19
C VAL A 52 27.18 11.23 8.41
N PRO A 53 27.31 11.82 9.62
CA PRO A 53 27.41 11.04 10.85
C PRO A 53 26.27 10.04 11.00
N ALA A 54 26.55 8.85 11.54
CA ALA A 54 25.61 7.72 11.60
C ALA A 54 24.25 8.08 12.21
N THR A 55 24.21 8.91 13.25
CA THR A 55 22.96 9.39 13.86
C THR A 55 22.17 10.27 12.90
N THR A 56 22.84 11.15 12.17
CA THR A 56 22.20 12.04 11.18
C THR A 56 21.68 11.21 10.00
N ALA A 57 22.46 10.23 9.51
CA ALA A 57 22.05 9.31 8.47
C ALA A 57 20.79 8.54 8.85
N LEU A 58 20.70 8.04 10.07
CA LEU A 58 19.52 7.35 10.59
C LEU A 58 18.30 8.27 10.64
N ILE A 59 18.46 9.48 11.15
CA ILE A 59 17.37 10.48 11.23
C ILE A 59 16.87 10.81 9.81
N LEU A 60 17.76 11.12 8.87
CA LEU A 60 17.40 11.43 7.48
C LEU A 60 16.70 10.25 6.81
N SER A 61 17.16 9.04 7.03
CA SER A 61 16.52 7.83 6.52
C SER A 61 15.10 7.66 7.08
N LEU A 62 14.89 7.85 8.37
CA LEU A 62 13.57 7.80 9.00
C LEU A 62 12.67 8.95 8.54
N LEU A 63 13.22 10.11 8.19
CA LEU A 63 12.44 11.20 7.58
C LEU A 63 11.91 10.83 6.19
N THR A 64 12.61 10.01 5.41
CA THR A 64 12.06 9.49 4.15
C THR A 64 10.83 8.61 4.42
N PHE A 65 10.86 7.82 5.49
CA PHE A 65 9.71 7.05 5.93
C PHE A 65 8.53 7.94 6.32
N ALA A 66 8.79 9.01 7.08
CA ALA A 66 7.78 10.00 7.45
C ALA A 66 7.16 10.72 6.24
N ALA A 67 7.92 10.96 5.17
CA ALA A 67 7.40 11.55 3.92
C ALA A 67 6.27 10.70 3.32
N GLY A 68 6.37 9.37 3.41
CA GLY A 68 5.30 8.46 3.01
C GLY A 68 4.00 8.64 3.81
N PHE A 69 4.09 8.93 5.11
CA PHE A 69 2.90 9.22 5.94
C PHE A 69 2.23 10.53 5.56
N ILE A 70 3.01 11.57 5.27
CA ILE A 70 2.49 12.87 4.84
C ILE A 70 1.77 12.74 3.49
N ALA A 71 2.25 11.86 2.62
CA ALA A 71 1.64 11.61 1.32
C ALA A 71 0.28 10.88 1.41
N ARG A 72 0.01 10.08 2.46
CA ARG A 72 -1.22 9.29 2.58
C ARG A 72 -2.51 10.11 2.55
N PRO A 73 -2.69 11.18 3.34
CA PRO A 73 -3.89 12.01 3.26
C PRO A 73 -4.09 12.61 1.87
N ILE A 74 -3.01 13.06 1.23
CA ILE A 74 -3.04 13.62 -0.13
C ILE A 74 -3.48 12.54 -1.12
N GLY A 75 -2.93 11.36 -1.01
CA GLY A 75 -3.32 10.20 -1.82
C GLY A 75 -4.79 9.82 -1.64
N GLY A 76 -5.28 9.83 -0.39
CA GLY A 76 -6.70 9.59 -0.08
C GLY A 76 -7.63 10.56 -0.80
N ILE A 77 -7.29 11.84 -0.83
CA ILE A 77 -8.07 12.88 -1.55
C ILE A 77 -8.01 12.64 -3.07
N ILE A 78 -6.81 12.46 -3.63
CA ILE A 78 -6.60 12.28 -5.07
C ILE A 78 -7.32 11.01 -5.55
N PHE A 79 -7.01 9.87 -4.97
CA PHE A 79 -7.58 8.59 -5.40
C PHE A 79 -9.07 8.46 -5.03
N GLY A 80 -9.53 9.10 -3.94
CA GLY A 80 -10.94 9.19 -3.62
C GLY A 80 -11.72 9.92 -4.71
N HIS A 81 -11.27 11.12 -5.09
CA HIS A 81 -11.88 11.89 -6.16
C HIS A 81 -11.92 11.17 -7.52
N PHE A 82 -10.81 10.54 -7.90
CA PHE A 82 -10.75 9.75 -9.12
C PHE A 82 -11.56 8.45 -9.02
N GLY A 83 -11.65 7.86 -7.84
CA GLY A 83 -12.48 6.69 -7.57
C GLY A 83 -13.95 6.92 -7.86
N ASP A 84 -14.45 8.08 -7.49
CA ASP A 84 -15.86 8.47 -7.77
C ASP A 84 -16.11 8.81 -9.25
N LYS A 85 -15.09 9.31 -9.98
CA LYS A 85 -15.22 9.68 -11.39
C LYS A 85 -15.00 8.52 -12.37
N ILE A 86 -13.96 7.72 -12.16
CA ILE A 86 -13.47 6.71 -13.13
C ILE A 86 -13.89 5.29 -12.71
N GLY A 87 -14.33 5.15 -11.47
CA GLY A 87 -14.74 3.89 -10.86
C GLY A 87 -13.69 3.32 -9.91
N ARG A 88 -14.16 2.85 -8.75
CA ARG A 88 -13.33 2.40 -7.61
C ARG A 88 -12.36 1.30 -7.95
N LYS A 89 -12.79 0.31 -8.79
CA LYS A 89 -11.93 -0.80 -9.21
C LYS A 89 -10.71 -0.34 -10.01
N LYS A 90 -10.90 0.56 -10.97
CA LYS A 90 -9.80 1.08 -11.80
C LYS A 90 -8.82 1.90 -10.97
N THR A 91 -9.33 2.72 -10.07
CA THR A 91 -8.53 3.55 -9.18
C THR A 91 -7.71 2.71 -8.20
N LEU A 92 -8.30 1.64 -7.65
CA LEU A 92 -7.59 0.69 -6.80
C LEU A 92 -6.45 -0.01 -7.54
N ILE A 93 -6.69 -0.47 -8.78
CA ILE A 93 -5.64 -1.07 -9.61
C ILE A 93 -4.52 -0.07 -9.89
N SER A 94 -4.84 1.18 -10.19
CA SER A 94 -3.83 2.23 -10.42
C SER A 94 -2.99 2.49 -9.17
N ALA A 95 -3.60 2.52 -7.99
CA ALA A 95 -2.89 2.67 -6.73
C ALA A 95 -1.95 1.49 -6.45
N LEU A 96 -2.42 0.25 -6.66
CA LEU A 96 -1.59 -0.96 -6.53
C LEU A 96 -0.41 -0.95 -7.50
N MET A 97 -0.64 -0.56 -8.75
CA MET A 97 0.43 -0.45 -9.75
C MET A 97 1.46 0.61 -9.37
N LEU A 98 1.01 1.79 -8.90
CA LEU A 98 1.91 2.85 -8.45
C LEU A 98 2.76 2.38 -7.26
N MET A 99 2.15 1.67 -6.28
CA MET A 99 2.85 1.11 -5.14
C MET A 99 3.92 0.09 -5.59
N GLY A 100 3.53 -0.90 -6.41
CA GLY A 100 4.43 -1.95 -6.87
C GLY A 100 5.60 -1.42 -7.70
N VAL A 101 5.34 -0.48 -8.62
CA VAL A 101 6.39 0.18 -9.41
C VAL A 101 7.34 0.97 -8.51
N SER A 102 6.81 1.75 -7.57
CA SER A 102 7.64 2.54 -6.64
C SER A 102 8.50 1.64 -5.76
N SER A 103 7.95 0.54 -5.21
CA SER A 103 8.71 -0.43 -4.41
C SER A 103 9.84 -1.08 -5.21
N THR A 104 9.53 -1.49 -6.45
CA THR A 104 10.53 -2.08 -7.35
C THR A 104 11.66 -1.09 -7.66
N LEU A 105 11.32 0.17 -7.94
CA LEU A 105 12.30 1.21 -8.23
C LEU A 105 13.17 1.55 -7.01
N ILE A 106 12.60 1.51 -5.79
CA ILE A 106 13.39 1.68 -4.56
C ILE A 106 14.43 0.56 -4.42
N GLY A 107 14.02 -0.69 -4.71
CA GLY A 107 14.93 -1.84 -4.68
C GLY A 107 16.05 -1.81 -5.72
N LEU A 108 15.81 -1.13 -6.84
CA LEU A 108 16.77 -0.95 -7.93
C LEU A 108 17.57 0.37 -7.83
N LEU A 109 17.30 1.20 -6.83
CA LEU A 109 17.88 2.52 -6.73
C LEU A 109 19.39 2.45 -6.49
N PRO A 110 20.22 3.14 -7.30
CA PRO A 110 21.65 3.23 -7.08
C PRO A 110 21.98 3.89 -5.72
N THR A 111 23.04 3.43 -5.08
CA THR A 111 23.49 3.95 -3.78
C THR A 111 24.09 5.34 -3.90
N TYR A 112 24.31 6.01 -2.77
CA TYR A 112 24.98 7.31 -2.69
C TYR A 112 26.36 7.30 -3.37
N ALA A 113 27.10 6.21 -3.22
CA ALA A 113 28.42 6.06 -3.85
C ALA A 113 28.40 6.11 -5.39
N MET A 114 27.26 5.81 -6.01
CA MET A 114 27.10 5.78 -7.47
C MET A 114 26.56 7.10 -8.03
N ILE A 115 25.56 7.70 -7.39
CA ILE A 115 24.84 8.87 -7.92
C ILE A 115 24.81 10.05 -6.94
N GLY A 116 25.53 9.98 -5.82
CA GLY A 116 25.64 11.06 -4.86
C GLY A 116 24.30 11.48 -4.25
N ALA A 117 24.10 12.78 -4.06
CA ALA A 117 22.91 13.35 -3.45
C ALA A 117 21.58 13.07 -4.18
N LEU A 118 21.64 12.60 -5.43
CA LEU A 118 20.42 12.18 -6.14
C LEU A 118 19.78 10.92 -5.52
N ALA A 119 20.56 10.05 -4.91
CA ALA A 119 20.08 8.83 -4.30
C ALA A 119 19.02 9.08 -3.21
N PRO A 120 19.27 9.86 -2.15
CA PRO A 120 18.28 10.16 -1.13
C PRO A 120 17.10 10.99 -1.64
N ILE A 121 17.31 11.85 -2.64
CA ILE A 121 16.22 12.62 -3.26
C ILE A 121 15.25 11.68 -3.98
N LEU A 122 15.75 10.80 -4.83
CA LEU A 122 14.94 9.82 -5.54
C LEU A 122 14.24 8.86 -4.57
N LEU A 123 14.94 8.40 -3.54
CA LEU A 123 14.34 7.58 -2.48
C LEU A 123 13.13 8.27 -1.85
N THR A 124 13.27 9.56 -1.51
CA THR A 124 12.20 10.34 -0.89
C THR A 124 11.01 10.53 -1.84
N ILE A 125 11.27 10.81 -3.13
CA ILE A 125 10.22 10.95 -4.16
C ILE A 125 9.46 9.63 -4.33
N LEU A 126 10.17 8.52 -4.46
CA LEU A 126 9.55 7.21 -4.61
C LEU A 126 8.74 6.82 -3.37
N ARG A 127 9.24 7.14 -2.18
CA ARG A 127 8.49 6.91 -0.93
C ARG A 127 7.24 7.78 -0.83
N PHE A 128 7.32 9.02 -1.28
CA PHE A 128 6.15 9.89 -1.37
C PHE A 128 5.11 9.30 -2.34
N ALA A 129 5.53 8.82 -3.51
CA ALA A 129 4.65 8.16 -4.47
C ALA A 129 3.99 6.89 -3.91
N GLN A 130 4.74 6.05 -3.17
CA GLN A 130 4.17 4.93 -2.42
C GLN A 130 3.12 5.40 -1.40
N GLY A 131 3.41 6.44 -0.63
CA GLY A 131 2.49 7.00 0.35
C GLY A 131 1.18 7.48 -0.28
N LEU A 132 1.23 8.14 -1.45
CA LEU A 132 0.04 8.50 -2.23
C LEU A 132 -0.79 7.27 -2.60
N ALA A 133 -0.14 6.22 -3.08
CA ALA A 133 -0.80 4.96 -3.47
C ALA A 133 -1.52 4.30 -2.29
N ILE A 134 -0.84 4.18 -1.16
CA ILE A 134 -1.38 3.61 0.08
C ILE A 134 -2.60 4.39 0.57
N GLY A 135 -2.54 5.74 0.55
CA GLY A 135 -3.67 6.59 0.94
C GLY A 135 -4.93 6.32 0.12
N GLY A 136 -4.78 6.08 -1.19
CA GLY A 136 -5.88 5.74 -2.08
C GLY A 136 -6.40 4.32 -1.93
N GLN A 137 -5.52 3.39 -1.60
CA GLN A 137 -5.85 1.97 -1.52
C GLN A 137 -6.70 1.63 -0.29
N TRP A 138 -6.39 2.17 0.86
CA TRP A 138 -7.03 1.82 2.12
C TRP A 138 -8.54 2.10 2.12
N GLY A 139 -8.92 3.31 1.72
CA GLY A 139 -10.32 3.68 1.57
C GLY A 139 -11.02 2.86 0.49
N GLY A 140 -10.36 2.67 -0.67
CA GLY A 140 -10.91 1.96 -1.82
C GLY A 140 -11.15 0.46 -1.55
N ALA A 141 -10.21 -0.22 -0.90
CA ALA A 141 -10.34 -1.65 -0.57
C ALA A 141 -11.46 -1.90 0.44
N MET A 142 -11.53 -1.09 1.50
CA MET A 142 -12.57 -1.21 2.54
C MET A 142 -13.96 -0.94 1.97
N LEU A 143 -14.11 0.11 1.17
CA LEU A 143 -15.37 0.45 0.51
C LEU A 143 -15.79 -0.63 -0.48
N LEU A 144 -14.86 -1.15 -1.29
CA LEU A 144 -15.16 -2.22 -2.25
C LEU A 144 -15.72 -3.46 -1.55
N VAL A 145 -15.12 -3.87 -0.44
CA VAL A 145 -15.57 -5.04 0.32
C VAL A 145 -16.92 -4.77 1.00
N THR A 146 -17.08 -3.63 1.67
CA THR A 146 -18.31 -3.33 2.42
C THR A 146 -19.51 -3.03 1.52
N GLU A 147 -19.31 -2.41 0.36
CA GLU A 147 -20.38 -2.15 -0.61
C GLU A 147 -20.81 -3.42 -1.35
N SER A 148 -19.87 -4.33 -1.60
CA SER A 148 -20.16 -5.60 -2.28
C SER A 148 -20.78 -6.65 -1.34
N ALA A 149 -20.62 -6.50 -0.02
CA ALA A 149 -21.08 -7.47 0.97
C ALA A 149 -22.56 -7.29 1.30
N PRO A 150 -23.31 -8.40 1.51
CA PRO A 150 -24.65 -8.36 2.07
C PRO A 150 -24.68 -7.59 3.41
N SER A 151 -25.75 -6.86 3.66
CA SER A 151 -25.87 -5.96 4.84
C SER A 151 -25.62 -6.65 6.18
N ASN A 152 -26.00 -7.91 6.30
CA ASN A 152 -25.82 -8.74 7.50
C ASN A 152 -24.41 -9.33 7.64
N GLN A 153 -23.54 -9.24 6.62
CA GLN A 153 -22.20 -9.84 6.59
C GLN A 153 -21.07 -8.83 6.33
N ARG A 154 -21.39 -7.54 6.29
CA ARG A 154 -20.41 -6.47 6.04
C ARG A 154 -19.23 -6.47 7.01
N GLY A 155 -19.52 -6.71 8.31
CA GLY A 155 -18.48 -6.82 9.32
C GLY A 155 -17.56 -8.03 9.13
N TYR A 156 -18.13 -9.19 8.77
CA TYR A 156 -17.37 -10.41 8.51
C TYR A 156 -16.41 -10.23 7.33
N TYR A 157 -16.90 -9.75 6.18
CA TYR A 157 -16.05 -9.54 5.01
C TYR A 157 -15.08 -8.36 5.17
N GLY A 158 -15.46 -7.32 5.91
CA GLY A 158 -14.56 -6.23 6.28
C GLY A 158 -13.37 -6.67 7.13
N ALA A 159 -13.55 -7.70 7.96
CA ALA A 159 -12.48 -8.28 8.76
C ALA A 159 -11.36 -8.90 7.92
N PHE A 160 -11.66 -9.40 6.72
CA PHE A 160 -10.63 -9.91 5.80
C PHE A 160 -9.66 -8.82 5.36
N ALA A 161 -10.14 -7.61 5.07
CA ALA A 161 -9.28 -6.49 4.72
C ALA A 161 -8.35 -6.10 5.88
N GLN A 162 -8.80 -6.21 7.13
CA GLN A 162 -7.99 -5.92 8.31
C GLN A 162 -7.03 -7.05 8.69
N ALA A 163 -7.36 -8.29 8.35
CA ALA A 163 -6.51 -9.46 8.61
C ALA A 163 -5.21 -9.44 7.76
N GLY A 164 -5.13 -8.59 6.76
CA GLY A 164 -3.91 -8.38 5.98
C GLY A 164 -2.73 -7.86 6.81
N ALA A 165 -2.99 -7.08 7.87
CA ALA A 165 -1.93 -6.54 8.72
C ALA A 165 -1.10 -7.64 9.43
N PRO A 166 -1.67 -8.56 10.21
CA PRO A 166 -0.90 -9.63 10.84
C PRO A 166 -0.27 -10.60 9.84
N ILE A 167 -0.90 -10.83 8.67
CA ILE A 167 -0.35 -11.69 7.62
C ILE A 167 0.86 -11.05 6.95
N GLY A 168 0.84 -9.73 6.74
CA GLY A 168 1.97 -9.01 6.13
C GLY A 168 3.21 -8.90 7.02
N VAL A 169 3.11 -9.23 8.32
CA VAL A 169 4.23 -9.20 9.28
C VAL A 169 4.95 -10.54 9.37
N ILE A 170 4.27 -11.64 9.03
CA ILE A 170 4.81 -13.01 9.08
C ILE A 170 5.62 -13.31 7.82
#